data_4a2fa376816be1aaecbf7d6b773128bb
#
_entry.id   4a2fa376816be1aaecbf7d6b773128bb
#
_cell.length_a   1.000
_cell.length_b   1.000
_cell.length_c   1.000
_cell.angle_alpha   90.00
_cell.angle_beta   90.00
_cell.angle_gamma   90.00
#
_symmetry.space_group_name_H-M   'P 1'
#
loop_
_entity.id
_entity.type
_entity.pdbx_description
1 polymer ?
#
loop_
_entity_poly.entity_id
_entity_poly.type
_entity_poly.pdbx_seq_one_letter_code
_entity_poly.pdbx_strand_id
1 'polypeptide(L)'
;MEETIESLISYFAISYESYFVLLTTAAACAVLSPFLVLRKLSMVSDAISHSVLLGIVIAFLIVKDVGSPFLIVGAAIFGVITVFAVEFLSGTGLVKNDDAVGIVFPMFFALAVVLITKFARNVHLDTDVVLMGEVIIAPLNRIEFMGIDLSKAFVQMGILLVVNLLFVIIFFKELKVTTFDRGFAKLAGFSSGALFYALMTLSSFTAVTAFDAVGAILVVSFLITPGAAAYLVSKDLKVMIAISVGYAVINSSIGYVLSLLMNVSMSGMTATVAGVTFLITFLFNREGLITAIFIRLKRKSELKSELFLTHIGNHSGKKEESEELGLGSIRDHLKWKQAEVDKTAGRLIRKGIIRVDTDKNIYDLTERGREKFVEIEE
;
A
#
# COMPACT_ATOMS: atom_id res chain seq x y z
N MET A 1 -35.58 -5.54 -9.53
CA MET A 1 -34.97 -4.41 -8.81
C MET A 1 -35.61 -4.21 -7.43
N GLU A 2 -36.95 -4.18 -7.29
CA GLU A 2 -37.63 -4.13 -6.00
C GLU A 2 -37.34 -5.35 -5.13
N GLU A 3 -37.46 -6.57 -5.63
CA GLU A 3 -37.10 -7.81 -4.89
C GLU A 3 -35.64 -7.83 -4.42
N THR A 4 -34.72 -7.27 -5.22
CA THR A 4 -33.30 -7.17 -4.85
C THR A 4 -33.08 -6.14 -3.73
N ILE A 5 -33.84 -5.06 -3.72
CA ILE A 5 -33.76 -4.03 -2.68
C ILE A 5 -34.38 -4.54 -1.36
N GLU A 6 -35.52 -5.20 -1.40
CA GLU A 6 -36.15 -5.80 -0.21
C GLU A 6 -35.28 -6.90 0.40
N SER A 7 -34.66 -7.75 -0.41
CA SER A 7 -33.72 -8.76 0.08
C SER A 7 -32.48 -8.12 0.72
N LEU A 8 -31.91 -7.07 0.12
CA LEU A 8 -30.79 -6.31 0.69
C LEU A 8 -31.16 -5.68 2.04
N ILE A 9 -32.35 -5.08 2.16
CA ILE A 9 -32.80 -4.48 3.42
C ILE A 9 -32.94 -5.54 4.50
N SER A 10 -33.51 -6.70 4.17
CA SER A 10 -33.65 -7.82 5.13
C SER A 10 -32.29 -8.39 5.55
N TYR A 11 -31.35 -8.58 4.62
CA TYR A 11 -29.99 -9.00 4.93
C TYR A 11 -29.24 -7.98 5.76
N PHE A 12 -29.38 -6.69 5.46
CA PHE A 12 -28.79 -5.61 6.25
C PHE A 12 -29.35 -5.60 7.68
N ALA A 13 -30.66 -5.76 7.85
CA ALA A 13 -31.30 -5.82 9.17
C ALA A 13 -30.82 -7.00 10.04
N ILE A 14 -30.31 -8.08 9.42
CA ILE A 14 -29.75 -9.23 10.12
C ILE A 14 -28.24 -9.06 10.38
N SER A 15 -27.52 -8.40 9.49
CA SER A 15 -26.05 -8.36 9.50
C SER A 15 -25.43 -6.99 9.81
N TYR A 16 -26.22 -5.98 10.25
CA TYR A 16 -25.71 -4.64 10.53
C TYR A 16 -24.61 -4.63 11.62
N GLU A 17 -24.68 -5.52 12.60
CA GLU A 17 -23.65 -5.63 13.63
C GLU A 17 -22.30 -6.09 13.01
N SER A 18 -22.35 -7.04 12.08
CA SER A 18 -21.17 -7.48 11.32
C SER A 18 -20.54 -6.32 10.53
N TYR A 19 -21.38 -5.45 9.96
CA TYR A 19 -20.90 -4.24 9.27
C TYR A 19 -20.16 -3.29 10.23
N PHE A 20 -20.69 -3.06 11.45
CA PHE A 20 -20.00 -2.23 12.43
C PHE A 20 -18.71 -2.86 12.94
N VAL A 21 -18.65 -4.18 13.12
CA VAL A 21 -17.41 -4.91 13.43
C VAL A 21 -16.39 -4.68 12.33
N LEU A 22 -16.80 -4.83 11.06
CA LEU A 22 -15.95 -4.62 9.90
C LEU A 22 -15.39 -3.19 9.84
N LEU A 23 -16.24 -2.18 10.02
CA LEU A 23 -15.87 -0.77 10.00
C LEU A 23 -14.87 -0.39 11.11
N THR A 24 -15.15 -0.83 12.35
CA THR A 24 -14.27 -0.53 13.49
C THR A 24 -12.91 -1.19 13.32
N THR A 25 -12.89 -2.43 12.83
CA THR A 25 -11.65 -3.15 12.53
C THR A 25 -10.86 -2.46 11.43
N ALA A 26 -11.52 -2.09 10.33
CA ALA A 26 -10.90 -1.37 9.22
C ALA A 26 -10.29 -0.04 9.67
N ALA A 27 -11.03 0.75 10.46
CA ALA A 27 -10.55 2.02 10.99
C ALA A 27 -9.38 1.84 11.96
N ALA A 28 -9.44 0.85 12.87
CA ALA A 28 -8.36 0.58 13.82
C ALA A 28 -7.05 0.21 13.14
N CYS A 29 -7.10 -0.62 12.10
CA CYS A 29 -5.94 -0.98 11.28
C CYS A 29 -5.45 0.20 10.42
N ALA A 30 -6.37 0.94 9.80
CA ALA A 30 -6.03 2.03 8.88
C ALA A 30 -5.34 3.22 9.54
N VAL A 31 -5.57 3.47 10.83
CA VAL A 31 -4.85 4.51 11.60
C VAL A 31 -3.36 4.20 11.69
N LEU A 32 -2.97 2.92 11.82
CA LEU A 32 -1.57 2.50 11.93
C LEU A 32 -0.93 2.27 10.56
N SER A 33 -1.71 1.94 9.54
CA SER A 33 -1.29 1.58 8.19
C SER A 33 -0.28 2.55 7.55
N PRO A 34 -0.45 3.89 7.58
CA PRO A 34 0.51 4.83 7.02
C PRO A 34 1.92 4.71 7.61
N PHE A 35 2.00 4.48 8.92
CA PHE A 35 3.30 4.34 9.60
C PHE A 35 4.01 3.04 9.20
N LEU A 36 3.26 1.94 9.04
CA LEU A 36 3.80 0.66 8.58
C LEU A 36 4.34 0.77 7.15
N VAL A 37 3.59 1.41 6.27
CA VAL A 37 3.99 1.62 4.86
C VAL A 37 5.21 2.53 4.75
N LEU A 38 5.21 3.70 5.44
CA LEU A 38 6.32 4.65 5.41
C LEU A 38 7.61 4.08 5.98
N ARG A 39 7.51 3.21 6.99
CA ARG A 39 8.67 2.53 7.59
C ARG A 39 9.09 1.27 6.83
N LYS A 40 8.41 0.92 5.71
CA LYS A 40 8.65 -0.30 4.92
C LYS A 40 8.47 -1.59 5.72
N LEU A 41 7.47 -1.61 6.59
CA LEU A 41 7.17 -2.73 7.48
C LEU A 41 5.94 -3.55 7.02
N SER A 42 5.51 -3.37 5.77
CA SER A 42 4.33 -4.07 5.23
C SER A 42 4.49 -5.59 5.30
N MET A 43 5.67 -6.14 4.96
CA MET A 43 5.97 -7.56 5.05
C MET A 43 6.00 -8.07 6.50
N VAL A 44 6.35 -7.20 7.45
CA VAL A 44 6.37 -7.56 8.88
C VAL A 44 4.94 -7.77 9.41
N SER A 45 3.96 -7.01 8.91
CA SER A 45 2.55 -7.20 9.27
C SER A 45 2.04 -8.59 8.85
N ASP A 46 2.44 -9.07 7.68
CA ASP A 46 2.14 -10.42 7.20
C ASP A 46 2.87 -11.49 8.06
N ALA A 47 4.14 -11.27 8.39
CA ALA A 47 4.90 -12.15 9.27
C ALA A 47 4.27 -12.29 10.66
N ILE A 48 3.75 -11.19 11.24
CA ILE A 48 3.00 -11.22 12.49
C ILE A 48 1.81 -12.16 12.36
N SER A 49 1.05 -12.06 11.28
CA SER A 49 -0.16 -12.87 11.04
C SER A 49 0.10 -14.37 11.15
N HIS A 50 1.19 -14.83 10.61
CA HIS A 50 1.55 -16.26 10.63
C HIS A 50 2.24 -16.71 11.92
N SER A 51 3.04 -15.85 12.54
CA SER A 51 3.77 -16.18 13.78
C SER A 51 2.89 -16.16 15.03
N VAL A 52 1.76 -15.47 14.98
CA VAL A 52 0.73 -15.44 16.03
C VAL A 52 0.30 -16.86 16.45
N LEU A 53 0.24 -17.80 15.50
CA LEU A 53 -0.11 -19.19 15.78
C LEU A 53 0.81 -19.81 16.83
N LEU A 54 2.12 -19.54 16.77
CA LEU A 54 3.07 -20.05 17.77
C LEU A 54 2.77 -19.49 19.16
N GLY A 55 2.41 -18.22 19.25
CA GLY A 55 2.01 -17.58 20.50
C GLY A 55 0.75 -18.17 21.10
N ILE A 56 -0.27 -18.41 20.26
CA ILE A 56 -1.51 -19.08 20.66
C ILE A 56 -1.22 -20.48 21.20
N VAL A 57 -0.42 -21.27 20.48
CA VAL A 57 -0.10 -22.66 20.87
C VAL A 57 0.66 -22.70 22.19
N ILE A 58 1.66 -21.85 22.38
CA ILE A 58 2.43 -21.80 23.63
C ILE A 58 1.53 -21.37 24.79
N ALA A 59 0.71 -20.33 24.62
CA ALA A 59 -0.24 -19.89 25.63
C ALA A 59 -1.24 -21.00 25.97
N PHE A 60 -1.77 -21.71 24.95
CA PHE A 60 -2.66 -22.86 25.15
C PHE A 60 -1.97 -23.99 25.94
N LEU A 61 -0.73 -24.33 25.65
CA LEU A 61 -0.01 -25.37 26.38
C LEU A 61 0.17 -25.04 27.87
N ILE A 62 0.21 -23.75 28.23
CA ILE A 62 0.30 -23.27 29.61
C ILE A 62 -1.07 -23.28 30.28
N VAL A 63 -2.08 -22.70 29.65
CA VAL A 63 -3.41 -22.45 30.25
C VAL A 63 -4.35 -23.65 30.08
N LYS A 64 -4.20 -24.42 28.99
CA LYS A 64 -5.04 -25.57 28.59
C LYS A 64 -6.54 -25.24 28.39
N ASP A 65 -6.86 -23.98 28.14
CA ASP A 65 -8.21 -23.50 27.88
C ASP A 65 -8.22 -22.66 26.58
N VAL A 66 -9.00 -23.10 25.59
CA VAL A 66 -9.10 -22.45 24.26
C VAL A 66 -9.86 -21.11 24.35
N GLY A 67 -10.75 -20.95 25.33
CA GLY A 67 -11.53 -19.72 25.55
C GLY A 67 -10.80 -18.63 26.34
N SER A 68 -9.57 -18.91 26.80
CA SER A 68 -8.85 -18.02 27.68
C SER A 68 -8.34 -16.76 26.99
N PRO A 69 -8.54 -15.54 27.56
CA PRO A 69 -7.98 -14.30 27.04
C PRO A 69 -6.44 -14.31 26.95
N PHE A 70 -5.77 -15.17 27.70
CA PHE A 70 -4.32 -15.33 27.65
C PHE A 70 -3.79 -15.81 26.31
N LEU A 71 -4.62 -16.44 25.46
CA LEU A 71 -4.25 -16.81 24.11
C LEU A 71 -3.97 -15.56 23.23
N ILE A 72 -4.80 -14.53 23.37
CA ILE A 72 -4.63 -13.26 22.66
C ILE A 72 -3.34 -12.56 23.13
N VAL A 73 -3.06 -12.59 24.43
CA VAL A 73 -1.82 -12.01 24.99
C VAL A 73 -0.60 -12.76 24.47
N GLY A 74 -0.63 -14.11 24.49
CA GLY A 74 0.46 -14.94 23.97
C GLY A 74 0.71 -14.69 22.49
N ALA A 75 -0.36 -14.61 21.71
CA ALA A 75 -0.33 -14.26 20.27
C ALA A 75 0.32 -12.89 20.03
N ALA A 76 -0.09 -11.88 20.78
CA ALA A 76 0.45 -10.51 20.65
C ALA A 76 1.93 -10.44 21.06
N ILE A 77 2.34 -11.14 22.12
CA ILE A 77 3.74 -11.22 22.52
C ILE A 77 4.59 -11.84 21.41
N PHE A 78 4.12 -12.93 20.80
CA PHE A 78 4.85 -13.55 19.69
C PHE A 78 4.89 -12.68 18.44
N GLY A 79 3.88 -11.87 18.18
CA GLY A 79 3.95 -10.85 17.14
C GLY A 79 5.10 -9.86 17.39
N VAL A 80 5.28 -9.39 18.62
CA VAL A 80 6.40 -8.50 18.99
C VAL A 80 7.74 -9.23 18.91
N ILE A 81 7.81 -10.50 19.37
CA ILE A 81 9.01 -11.34 19.26
C ILE A 81 9.41 -11.53 17.79
N THR A 82 8.43 -11.69 16.89
CA THR A 82 8.67 -11.79 15.45
C THR A 82 9.31 -10.51 14.90
N VAL A 83 8.78 -9.34 15.26
CA VAL A 83 9.36 -8.05 14.88
C VAL A 83 10.80 -7.93 15.38
N PHE A 84 11.03 -8.27 16.64
CA PHE A 84 12.36 -8.25 17.24
C PHE A 84 13.34 -9.21 16.52
N ALA A 85 12.90 -10.43 16.22
CA ALA A 85 13.71 -11.42 15.52
C ALA A 85 14.07 -10.98 14.09
N VAL A 86 13.11 -10.38 13.36
CA VAL A 86 13.35 -9.81 12.04
C VAL A 86 14.34 -8.64 12.11
N GLU A 87 14.16 -7.70 13.06
CA GLU A 87 15.04 -6.56 13.22
C GLU A 87 16.45 -6.99 13.67
N PHE A 88 16.55 -7.94 14.57
CA PHE A 88 17.82 -8.53 15.01
C PHE A 88 18.58 -9.17 13.84
N LEU A 89 17.89 -10.00 13.03
CA LEU A 89 18.49 -10.68 11.90
C LEU A 89 18.93 -9.69 10.80
N SER A 90 18.07 -8.73 10.44
CA SER A 90 18.41 -7.69 9.46
C SER A 90 19.50 -6.74 9.96
N GLY A 91 19.54 -6.48 11.27
CA GLY A 91 20.56 -5.65 11.92
C GLY A 91 21.96 -6.21 11.88
N THR A 92 22.13 -7.53 11.63
CA THR A 92 23.45 -8.14 11.41
C THR A 92 24.11 -7.68 10.11
N GLY A 93 23.34 -7.12 9.17
CA GLY A 93 23.81 -6.72 7.83
C GLY A 93 24.02 -7.88 6.86
N LEU A 94 23.84 -9.13 7.28
CA LEU A 94 24.00 -10.32 6.45
C LEU A 94 22.80 -10.54 5.53
N VAL A 95 21.60 -10.13 5.95
CA VAL A 95 20.35 -10.27 5.21
C VAL A 95 19.59 -8.95 5.16
N LYS A 96 18.84 -8.73 4.10
CA LYS A 96 17.92 -7.57 3.99
C LYS A 96 16.68 -7.79 4.85
N ASN A 97 15.96 -6.71 5.15
CA ASN A 97 14.76 -6.79 6.00
C ASN A 97 13.70 -7.76 5.45
N ASP A 98 13.44 -7.73 4.15
CA ASP A 98 12.44 -8.62 3.52
C ASP A 98 12.88 -10.10 3.55
N ASP A 99 14.18 -10.37 3.38
CA ASP A 99 14.74 -11.71 3.48
C ASP A 99 14.68 -12.23 4.93
N ALA A 100 14.93 -11.35 5.91
CA ALA A 100 14.81 -11.69 7.33
C ALA A 100 13.38 -12.07 7.70
N VAL A 101 12.38 -11.37 7.16
CA VAL A 101 10.96 -11.73 7.29
C VAL A 101 10.73 -13.13 6.73
N GLY A 102 11.19 -13.41 5.50
CA GLY A 102 11.03 -14.71 4.83
C GLY A 102 11.71 -15.89 5.56
N ILE A 103 12.64 -15.63 6.48
CA ILE A 103 13.28 -16.66 7.32
C ILE A 103 12.52 -16.85 8.64
N VAL A 104 12.19 -15.74 9.33
CA VAL A 104 11.67 -15.77 10.69
C VAL A 104 10.25 -16.33 10.77
N PHE A 105 9.34 -15.86 9.87
CA PHE A 105 7.94 -16.30 9.99
C PHE A 105 7.74 -17.78 9.65
N PRO A 106 8.37 -18.37 8.59
CA PRO A 106 8.23 -19.80 8.33
C PRO A 106 8.82 -20.66 9.45
N MET A 107 9.91 -20.21 10.07
CA MET A 107 10.50 -20.88 11.22
C MET A 107 9.52 -20.93 12.39
N PHE A 108 8.89 -19.83 12.75
CA PHE A 108 7.92 -19.77 13.85
C PHE A 108 6.64 -20.54 13.52
N PHE A 109 6.16 -20.44 12.28
CA PHE A 109 4.99 -21.18 11.81
C PHE A 109 5.25 -22.70 11.84
N ALA A 110 6.39 -23.15 11.32
CA ALA A 110 6.77 -24.57 11.35
C ALA A 110 6.88 -25.10 12.81
N LEU A 111 7.46 -24.29 13.71
CA LEU A 111 7.53 -24.65 15.14
C LEU A 111 6.14 -24.76 15.75
N ALA A 112 5.21 -23.87 15.41
CA ALA A 112 3.82 -23.96 15.86
C ALA A 112 3.16 -25.27 15.40
N VAL A 113 3.31 -25.62 14.13
CA VAL A 113 2.76 -26.87 13.55
C VAL A 113 3.34 -28.11 14.26
N VAL A 114 4.65 -28.13 14.53
CA VAL A 114 5.29 -29.23 15.28
C VAL A 114 4.72 -29.33 16.70
N LEU A 115 4.55 -28.20 17.40
CA LEU A 115 3.99 -28.20 18.75
C LEU A 115 2.53 -28.66 18.78
N ILE A 116 1.70 -28.21 17.83
CA ILE A 116 0.31 -28.65 17.69
C ILE A 116 0.26 -30.15 17.45
N THR A 117 1.03 -30.66 16.50
CA THR A 117 1.02 -32.08 16.12
C THR A 117 1.46 -32.99 17.26
N LYS A 118 2.42 -32.51 18.08
CA LYS A 118 2.98 -33.31 19.19
C LYS A 118 2.15 -33.24 20.47
N PHE A 119 1.62 -32.06 20.81
CA PHE A 119 1.07 -31.79 22.15
C PHE A 119 -0.41 -31.39 22.15
N ALA A 120 -0.99 -30.99 21.02
CA ALA A 120 -2.36 -30.50 20.92
C ALA A 120 -3.19 -31.20 19.83
N ARG A 121 -2.81 -32.43 19.42
CA ARG A 121 -3.42 -33.19 18.33
C ARG A 121 -4.93 -33.46 18.50
N ASN A 122 -5.41 -33.51 19.75
CA ASN A 122 -6.81 -33.77 20.07
C ASN A 122 -7.62 -32.47 20.26
N VAL A 123 -7.00 -31.34 20.13
CA VAL A 123 -7.66 -30.02 20.22
C VAL A 123 -7.78 -29.47 18.84
N HIS A 124 -9.00 -29.20 18.42
CA HIS A 124 -9.28 -28.50 17.15
C HIS A 124 -8.85 -27.02 17.31
N LEU A 125 -7.53 -26.79 17.34
CA LEU A 125 -6.95 -25.48 17.04
C LEU A 125 -6.99 -25.38 15.51
N ASP A 126 -8.20 -25.17 14.99
CA ASP A 126 -8.42 -25.10 13.55
C ASP A 126 -7.74 -23.85 13.03
N THR A 127 -6.57 -24.05 12.40
CA THR A 127 -5.81 -22.97 11.76
C THR A 127 -6.66 -22.24 10.74
N ASP A 128 -7.59 -22.95 10.12
CA ASP A 128 -8.49 -22.39 9.11
C ASP A 128 -9.51 -21.43 9.73
N VAL A 129 -10.05 -21.74 10.91
CA VAL A 129 -10.99 -20.84 11.62
C VAL A 129 -10.29 -19.58 12.12
N VAL A 130 -9.07 -19.71 12.64
CA VAL A 130 -8.27 -18.55 13.10
C VAL A 130 -7.81 -17.68 11.94
N LEU A 131 -7.52 -18.26 10.76
CA LEU A 131 -7.06 -17.53 9.59
C LEU A 131 -8.19 -16.99 8.71
N MET A 132 -9.33 -17.68 8.64
CA MET A 132 -10.43 -17.31 7.75
C MET A 132 -11.46 -16.36 8.38
N GLY A 133 -11.49 -16.18 9.70
CA GLY A 133 -12.42 -15.34 10.46
C GLY A 133 -13.71 -14.98 9.71
N GLU A 134 -14.86 -15.43 10.19
CA GLU A 134 -16.13 -15.12 9.53
C GLU A 134 -16.77 -13.89 10.17
N VAL A 135 -16.70 -12.75 9.51
CA VAL A 135 -17.31 -11.47 9.97
C VAL A 135 -18.80 -11.64 10.30
N ILE A 136 -19.49 -12.52 9.58
CA ILE A 136 -20.94 -12.76 9.76
C ILE A 136 -21.23 -13.36 11.13
N ILE A 137 -20.38 -14.23 11.66
CA ILE A 137 -20.58 -14.89 12.95
C ILE A 137 -19.94 -14.11 14.12
N ALA A 138 -19.11 -13.12 13.87
CA ALA A 138 -18.49 -12.28 14.90
C ALA A 138 -19.52 -11.67 15.91
N PRO A 139 -20.74 -11.26 15.52
CA PRO A 139 -21.75 -10.76 16.44
C PRO A 139 -22.35 -11.82 17.37
N LEU A 140 -22.20 -13.11 17.08
CA LEU A 140 -22.76 -14.18 17.91
C LEU A 140 -22.05 -14.28 19.28
N ASN A 141 -20.78 -13.89 19.33
CA ASN A 141 -20.02 -13.83 20.58
C ASN A 141 -20.29 -12.48 21.27
N ARG A 142 -21.13 -12.51 22.30
CA ARG A 142 -21.66 -11.29 22.95
C ARG A 142 -21.05 -11.05 24.32
N ILE A 143 -20.97 -9.79 24.71
CA ILE A 143 -20.59 -9.37 26.04
C ILE A 143 -21.49 -8.23 26.50
N GLU A 144 -21.80 -8.21 27.77
CA GLU A 144 -22.47 -7.08 28.40
C GLU A 144 -21.43 -5.98 28.70
N PHE A 145 -21.52 -4.87 28.01
CA PHE A 145 -20.65 -3.72 28.19
C PHE A 145 -21.48 -2.47 28.54
N MET A 146 -21.24 -1.93 29.74
CA MET A 146 -21.99 -0.78 30.28
C MET A 146 -23.52 -0.97 30.31
N GLY A 147 -24.00 -2.21 30.51
CA GLY A 147 -25.44 -2.52 30.54
C GLY A 147 -26.09 -2.69 29.18
N ILE A 148 -25.29 -2.73 28.10
CA ILE A 148 -25.73 -2.96 26.73
C ILE A 148 -25.10 -4.27 26.25
N ASP A 149 -25.93 -5.14 25.65
CA ASP A 149 -25.45 -6.38 25.04
C ASP A 149 -24.91 -6.10 23.64
N LEU A 150 -23.59 -6.21 23.46
CA LEU A 150 -22.86 -5.88 22.25
C LEU A 150 -21.98 -7.05 21.78
N SER A 151 -21.65 -7.07 20.50
CA SER A 151 -20.65 -7.98 19.94
C SER A 151 -19.31 -7.78 20.64
N LYS A 152 -18.71 -8.86 21.14
CA LYS A 152 -17.37 -8.86 21.76
C LYS A 152 -16.33 -8.27 20.81
N ALA A 153 -16.36 -8.66 19.54
CA ALA A 153 -15.45 -8.16 18.49
C ALA A 153 -15.59 -6.64 18.30
N PHE A 154 -16.82 -6.13 18.28
CA PHE A 154 -17.06 -4.68 18.15
C PHE A 154 -16.47 -3.88 19.32
N VAL A 155 -16.68 -4.35 20.56
CA VAL A 155 -16.16 -3.66 21.74
C VAL A 155 -14.63 -3.72 21.78
N GLN A 156 -14.03 -4.88 21.51
CA GLN A 156 -12.57 -5.05 21.51
C GLN A 156 -11.91 -4.17 20.44
N MET A 157 -12.42 -4.19 19.19
CA MET A 157 -11.90 -3.37 18.12
C MET A 157 -12.17 -1.88 18.33
N GLY A 158 -13.31 -1.52 18.94
CA GLY A 158 -13.60 -0.15 19.34
C GLY A 158 -12.62 0.40 20.37
N ILE A 159 -12.28 -0.39 21.39
CA ILE A 159 -11.24 -0.04 22.38
C ILE A 159 -9.87 0.15 21.69
N LEU A 160 -9.48 -0.79 20.83
CA LEU A 160 -8.22 -0.70 20.10
C LEU A 160 -8.19 0.49 19.14
N LEU A 161 -9.28 0.82 18.47
CA LEU A 161 -9.39 2.04 17.66
C LEU A 161 -9.11 3.29 18.49
N VAL A 162 -9.72 3.39 19.67
CA VAL A 162 -9.50 4.53 20.57
C VAL A 162 -8.06 4.59 21.05
N VAL A 163 -7.49 3.44 21.45
CA VAL A 163 -6.09 3.35 21.90
C VAL A 163 -5.12 3.74 20.77
N ASN A 164 -5.33 3.23 19.55
CA ASN A 164 -4.51 3.56 18.38
C ASN A 164 -4.60 5.05 18.02
N LEU A 165 -5.81 5.63 18.05
CA LEU A 165 -6.01 7.05 17.81
C LEU A 165 -5.32 7.91 18.87
N LEU A 166 -5.50 7.58 20.15
CA LEU A 166 -4.85 8.31 21.25
C LEU A 166 -3.32 8.22 21.14
N PHE A 167 -2.77 7.03 20.86
CA PHE A 167 -1.35 6.86 20.66
C PHE A 167 -0.82 7.73 19.50
N VAL A 168 -1.50 7.70 18.37
CA VAL A 168 -1.10 8.50 17.19
C VAL A 168 -1.25 9.99 17.46
N ILE A 169 -2.29 10.44 18.15
CA ILE A 169 -2.50 11.87 18.46
C ILE A 169 -1.47 12.37 19.47
N ILE A 170 -1.24 11.64 20.56
CA ILE A 170 -0.31 12.02 21.62
C ILE A 170 1.13 12.07 21.09
N PHE A 171 1.55 11.02 20.39
CA PHE A 171 2.92 10.89 19.88
C PHE A 171 3.08 11.30 18.42
N PHE A 172 2.15 12.13 17.88
CA PHE A 172 2.16 12.47 16.44
C PHE A 172 3.48 13.11 15.99
N LYS A 173 4.02 14.05 16.78
CA LYS A 173 5.26 14.77 16.44
C LYS A 173 6.46 13.82 16.43
N GLU A 174 6.57 13.02 17.47
CA GLU A 174 7.65 12.04 17.65
C GLU A 174 7.57 10.95 16.58
N LEU A 175 6.38 10.42 16.33
CA LEU A 175 6.16 9.43 15.28
C LEU A 175 6.51 9.99 13.90
N LYS A 176 6.14 11.24 13.60
CA LYS A 176 6.49 11.90 12.34
C LYS A 176 8.00 11.98 12.18
N VAL A 177 8.71 12.53 13.17
CA VAL A 177 10.17 12.71 13.10
C VAL A 177 10.88 11.36 13.00
N THR A 178 10.54 10.38 13.85
CA THR A 178 11.18 9.05 13.85
C THR A 178 10.87 8.22 12.61
N THR A 179 9.80 8.55 11.88
CA THR A 179 9.44 7.86 10.64
C THR A 179 10.24 8.39 9.45
N PHE A 180 10.45 9.71 9.37
CA PHE A 180 11.14 10.31 8.22
C PHE A 180 12.64 10.47 8.43
N ASP A 181 13.11 10.77 9.66
CA ASP A 181 14.53 10.96 9.96
C ASP A 181 14.88 10.41 11.34
N ARG A 182 15.37 9.15 11.37
CA ARG A 182 15.82 8.51 12.62
C ARG A 182 17.07 9.16 13.20
N GLY A 183 17.93 9.73 12.36
CA GLY A 183 19.15 10.42 12.80
C GLY A 183 18.82 11.70 13.55
N PHE A 184 18.00 12.54 12.96
CA PHE A 184 17.52 13.76 13.59
C PHE A 184 16.71 13.46 14.87
N ALA A 185 15.85 12.45 14.85
CA ALA A 185 15.09 12.03 16.02
C ALA A 185 16.00 11.74 17.23
N LYS A 186 17.10 11.01 17.00
CA LYS A 186 18.08 10.68 18.04
C LYS A 186 18.79 11.93 18.58
N LEU A 187 19.17 12.87 17.71
CA LEU A 187 19.78 14.13 18.11
C LEU A 187 18.81 15.03 18.89
N ALA A 188 17.52 15.01 18.53
CA ALA A 188 16.46 15.73 19.22
C ALA A 188 16.03 15.08 20.56
N GLY A 189 16.67 13.99 20.98
CA GLY A 189 16.40 13.30 22.24
C GLY A 189 15.21 12.34 22.22
N PHE A 190 14.64 12.06 21.04
CA PHE A 190 13.54 11.08 20.92
C PHE A 190 14.06 9.66 20.88
N SER A 191 13.46 8.76 21.67
CA SER A 191 13.74 7.33 21.63
C SER A 191 13.05 6.68 20.42
N SER A 192 13.75 6.68 19.27
CA SER A 192 13.23 6.08 18.06
C SER A 192 12.92 4.56 18.23
N GLY A 193 13.71 3.85 19.04
CA GLY A 193 13.48 2.44 19.35
C GLY A 193 12.22 2.22 20.19
N ALA A 194 12.03 2.98 21.27
CA ALA A 194 10.83 2.84 22.11
C ALA A 194 9.54 3.09 21.33
N LEU A 195 9.50 4.15 20.50
CA LEU A 195 8.35 4.45 19.65
C LEU A 195 8.12 3.39 18.56
N PHE A 196 9.19 2.83 18.02
CA PHE A 196 9.10 1.72 17.07
C PHE A 196 8.46 0.50 17.71
N TYR A 197 8.97 0.03 18.87
CA TYR A 197 8.41 -1.12 19.56
C TYR A 197 6.99 -0.86 20.07
N ALA A 198 6.68 0.36 20.54
CA ALA A 198 5.32 0.72 20.92
C ALA A 198 4.34 0.63 19.73
N LEU A 199 4.72 1.17 18.56
CA LEU A 199 3.93 1.06 17.33
C LEU A 199 3.74 -0.40 16.92
N MET A 200 4.81 -1.22 16.95
CA MET A 200 4.75 -2.63 16.59
C MET A 200 3.89 -3.44 17.57
N THR A 201 3.99 -3.15 18.86
CA THR A 201 3.15 -3.77 19.89
C THR A 201 1.67 -3.48 19.64
N LEU A 202 1.31 -2.21 19.43
CA LEU A 202 -0.06 -1.82 19.09
C LEU A 202 -0.54 -2.47 17.79
N SER A 203 0.31 -2.51 16.76
CA SER A 203 -0.02 -3.17 15.49
C SER A 203 -0.24 -4.66 15.68
N SER A 204 0.59 -5.33 16.50
CA SER A 204 0.44 -6.75 16.81
C SER A 204 -0.85 -7.04 17.58
N PHE A 205 -1.15 -6.27 18.64
CA PHE A 205 -2.42 -6.40 19.37
C PHE A 205 -3.63 -6.17 18.48
N THR A 206 -3.57 -5.10 17.64
CA THR A 206 -4.65 -4.80 16.70
C THR A 206 -4.84 -5.93 15.69
N ALA A 207 -3.75 -6.45 15.12
CA ALA A 207 -3.79 -7.55 14.17
C ALA A 207 -4.39 -8.83 14.79
N VAL A 208 -3.88 -9.25 15.95
CA VAL A 208 -4.33 -10.48 16.64
C VAL A 208 -5.82 -10.43 17.00
N THR A 209 -6.26 -9.32 17.58
CA THR A 209 -7.68 -9.15 17.93
C THR A 209 -8.57 -9.07 16.68
N ALA A 210 -8.05 -8.45 15.61
CA ALA A 210 -8.76 -8.35 14.36
C ALA A 210 -8.88 -9.70 13.62
N PHE A 211 -7.91 -10.62 13.79
CA PHE A 211 -7.99 -11.96 13.18
C PHE A 211 -9.19 -12.75 13.68
N ASP A 212 -9.46 -12.69 14.98
CA ASP A 212 -10.63 -13.33 15.59
C ASP A 212 -11.96 -12.76 15.01
N ALA A 213 -11.95 -11.47 14.67
CA ALA A 213 -13.13 -10.77 14.17
C ALA A 213 -13.38 -10.92 12.66
N VAL A 214 -12.33 -10.76 11.84
CA VAL A 214 -12.48 -10.61 10.38
C VAL A 214 -11.55 -11.50 9.57
N GLY A 215 -10.67 -12.26 10.19
CA GLY A 215 -9.69 -13.14 9.55
C GLY A 215 -8.40 -12.47 9.08
N ALA A 216 -7.35 -13.27 8.98
CA ALA A 216 -5.99 -12.79 8.73
C ALA A 216 -5.83 -12.08 7.38
N ILE A 217 -6.42 -12.61 6.30
CA ILE A 217 -6.31 -12.06 4.94
C ILE A 217 -6.80 -10.61 4.91
N LEU A 218 -7.96 -10.35 5.52
CA LEU A 218 -8.55 -9.02 5.53
C LEU A 218 -7.78 -8.06 6.43
N VAL A 219 -7.28 -8.54 7.56
CA VAL A 219 -6.49 -7.71 8.49
C VAL A 219 -5.18 -7.26 7.85
N VAL A 220 -4.46 -8.16 7.17
CA VAL A 220 -3.24 -7.79 6.41
C VAL A 220 -3.58 -6.76 5.34
N SER A 221 -4.70 -6.95 4.63
CA SER A 221 -5.19 -5.96 3.65
C SER A 221 -5.45 -4.60 4.31
N PHE A 222 -6.10 -4.54 5.47
CA PHE A 222 -6.39 -3.28 6.18
C PHE A 222 -5.15 -2.59 6.77
N LEU A 223 -4.14 -3.35 7.17
CA LEU A 223 -2.89 -2.80 7.70
C LEU A 223 -1.98 -2.24 6.60
N ILE A 224 -2.15 -2.66 5.34
CA ILE A 224 -1.24 -2.28 4.27
C ILE A 224 -1.94 -1.40 3.23
N THR A 225 -3.04 -1.87 2.65
CA THR A 225 -3.64 -1.31 1.44
C THR A 225 -4.13 0.14 1.61
N PRO A 226 -4.85 0.53 2.69
CA PRO A 226 -5.32 1.90 2.86
C PRO A 226 -4.17 2.90 3.01
N GLY A 227 -3.14 2.55 3.77
CA GLY A 227 -1.95 3.37 3.94
C GLY A 227 -1.13 3.51 2.66
N ALA A 228 -0.99 2.42 1.89
CA ALA A 228 -0.30 2.43 0.61
C ALA A 228 -1.06 3.29 -0.43
N ALA A 229 -2.38 3.18 -0.50
CA ALA A 229 -3.20 4.04 -1.34
C ALA A 229 -3.09 5.52 -0.92
N ALA A 230 -3.16 5.80 0.39
CA ALA A 230 -3.01 7.16 0.93
C ALA A 230 -1.63 7.76 0.63
N TYR A 231 -0.56 6.96 0.70
CA TYR A 231 0.81 7.38 0.36
C TYR A 231 0.95 7.83 -1.11
N LEU A 232 0.22 7.20 -2.02
CA LEU A 232 0.19 7.61 -3.42
C LEU A 232 -0.53 8.94 -3.63
N VAL A 233 -1.54 9.24 -2.79
CA VAL A 233 -2.40 10.41 -2.95
C VAL A 233 -1.83 11.65 -2.25
N SER A 234 -1.18 11.49 -1.08
CA SER A 234 -0.73 12.62 -0.27
C SER A 234 0.69 12.42 0.26
N LYS A 235 1.43 13.53 0.37
CA LYS A 235 2.76 13.58 1.02
C LYS A 235 2.69 14.10 2.47
N ASP A 236 1.56 14.66 2.90
CA ASP A 236 1.37 15.09 4.28
C ASP A 236 0.83 13.95 5.14
N LEU A 237 1.52 13.65 6.24
CA LEU A 237 1.19 12.51 7.11
C LEU A 237 -0.21 12.62 7.74
N LYS A 238 -0.68 13.84 8.10
CA LYS A 238 -2.02 14.01 8.68
C LYS A 238 -3.10 13.67 7.65
N VAL A 239 -2.93 14.22 6.44
CA VAL A 239 -3.82 13.96 5.31
C VAL A 239 -3.77 12.48 4.93
N MET A 240 -2.58 11.88 4.95
CA MET A 240 -2.37 10.47 4.64
C MET A 240 -3.13 9.56 5.63
N ILE A 241 -3.12 9.86 6.94
CA ILE A 241 -3.88 9.11 7.95
C ILE A 241 -5.39 9.24 7.67
N ALA A 242 -5.88 10.47 7.44
CA ALA A 242 -7.29 10.71 7.16
C ALA A 242 -7.75 9.99 5.87
N ILE A 243 -6.97 10.05 4.81
CA ILE A 243 -7.24 9.34 3.55
C ILE A 243 -7.21 7.82 3.77
N SER A 244 -6.25 7.29 4.54
CA SER A 244 -6.16 5.87 4.87
C SER A 244 -7.44 5.37 5.55
N VAL A 245 -7.91 6.07 6.58
CA VAL A 245 -9.17 5.74 7.25
C VAL A 245 -10.35 5.86 6.27
N GLY A 246 -10.38 6.89 5.42
CA GLY A 246 -11.40 7.04 4.38
C GLY A 246 -11.44 5.86 3.39
N TYR A 247 -10.28 5.41 2.89
CA TYR A 247 -10.19 4.22 2.05
C TYR A 247 -10.69 2.97 2.78
N ALA A 248 -10.31 2.78 4.03
CA ALA A 248 -10.73 1.62 4.82
C ALA A 248 -12.26 1.58 4.98
N VAL A 249 -12.89 2.71 5.31
CA VAL A 249 -14.35 2.83 5.44
C VAL A 249 -15.05 2.58 4.11
N ILE A 250 -14.58 3.19 3.01
CA ILE A 250 -15.17 3.02 1.68
C ILE A 250 -15.04 1.57 1.22
N ASN A 251 -13.85 0.98 1.34
CA ASN A 251 -13.60 -0.41 0.93
C ASN A 251 -14.45 -1.40 1.74
N SER A 252 -14.59 -1.19 3.05
CA SER A 252 -15.43 -2.01 3.91
C SER A 252 -16.90 -1.90 3.53
N SER A 253 -17.38 -0.70 3.26
CA SER A 253 -18.79 -0.47 2.88
C SER A 253 -19.10 -1.10 1.53
N ILE A 254 -18.24 -0.90 0.53
CA ILE A 254 -18.43 -1.50 -0.81
C ILE A 254 -18.29 -3.02 -0.72
N GLY A 255 -17.27 -3.53 -0.01
CA GLY A 255 -17.03 -4.96 0.16
C GLY A 255 -18.19 -5.66 0.87
N TYR A 256 -18.74 -5.03 1.91
CA TYR A 256 -19.93 -5.51 2.61
C TYR A 256 -21.13 -5.65 1.67
N VAL A 257 -21.48 -4.59 0.94
CA VAL A 257 -22.64 -4.60 0.01
C VAL A 257 -22.43 -5.64 -1.10
N LEU A 258 -21.24 -5.69 -1.71
CA LEU A 258 -20.96 -6.65 -2.78
C LEU A 258 -20.96 -8.09 -2.27
N SER A 259 -20.50 -8.36 -1.05
CA SER A 259 -20.53 -9.71 -0.47
C SER A 259 -21.96 -10.21 -0.27
N LEU A 260 -22.87 -9.35 0.17
CA LEU A 260 -24.30 -9.69 0.30
C LEU A 260 -24.94 -9.95 -1.08
N LEU A 261 -24.66 -9.08 -2.06
CA LEU A 261 -25.22 -9.23 -3.41
C LEU A 261 -24.76 -10.50 -4.13
N MET A 262 -23.48 -10.86 -3.95
CA MET A 262 -22.87 -12.00 -4.63
C MET A 262 -22.90 -13.29 -3.81
N ASN A 263 -23.37 -13.22 -2.57
CA ASN A 263 -23.40 -14.36 -1.62
C ASN A 263 -22.02 -15.03 -1.46
N VAL A 264 -20.99 -14.21 -1.20
CA VAL A 264 -19.60 -14.66 -1.01
C VAL A 264 -19.04 -14.18 0.33
N SER A 265 -17.88 -14.71 0.72
CA SER A 265 -17.19 -14.32 1.94
C SER A 265 -17.01 -12.80 2.04
N MET A 266 -17.46 -12.20 3.14
CA MET A 266 -17.37 -10.76 3.41
C MET A 266 -15.93 -10.30 3.53
N SER A 267 -15.08 -11.09 4.20
CA SER A 267 -13.65 -10.82 4.34
C SER A 267 -12.94 -10.86 2.99
N GLY A 268 -13.18 -11.89 2.18
CA GLY A 268 -12.57 -12.04 0.86
C GLY A 268 -13.00 -10.94 -0.11
N MET A 269 -14.31 -10.60 -0.14
CA MET A 269 -14.82 -9.53 -1.01
C MET A 269 -14.25 -8.16 -0.60
N THR A 270 -14.21 -7.85 0.69
CA THR A 270 -13.66 -6.58 1.18
C THR A 270 -12.17 -6.44 0.86
N ALA A 271 -11.38 -7.52 1.02
CA ALA A 271 -9.97 -7.53 0.66
C ALA A 271 -9.79 -7.35 -0.87
N THR A 272 -10.66 -7.97 -1.68
CA THR A 272 -10.65 -7.80 -3.14
C THR A 272 -10.95 -6.36 -3.53
N VAL A 273 -11.98 -5.74 -2.94
CA VAL A 273 -12.31 -4.32 -3.17
C VAL A 273 -11.14 -3.42 -2.78
N ALA A 274 -10.48 -3.68 -1.63
CA ALA A 274 -9.32 -2.93 -1.21
C ALA A 274 -8.16 -3.05 -2.23
N GLY A 275 -7.91 -4.25 -2.76
CA GLY A 275 -6.92 -4.46 -3.82
C GLY A 275 -7.25 -3.71 -5.11
N VAL A 276 -8.53 -3.76 -5.54
CA VAL A 276 -8.99 -3.06 -6.76
C VAL A 276 -8.89 -1.54 -6.61
N THR A 277 -9.33 -0.98 -5.49
CA THR A 277 -9.24 0.47 -5.22
C THR A 277 -7.79 0.95 -5.13
N PHE A 278 -6.89 0.16 -4.52
CA PHE A 278 -5.46 0.41 -4.55
C PHE A 278 -4.92 0.42 -5.98
N LEU A 279 -5.25 -0.60 -6.79
CA LEU A 279 -4.80 -0.69 -8.18
C LEU A 279 -5.29 0.50 -9.02
N ILE A 280 -6.54 0.90 -8.87
CA ILE A 280 -7.09 2.10 -9.52
C ILE A 280 -6.29 3.34 -9.10
N THR A 281 -6.05 3.52 -7.80
CA THR A 281 -5.26 4.65 -7.30
C THR A 281 -3.84 4.62 -7.86
N PHE A 282 -3.18 3.46 -7.88
CA PHE A 282 -1.83 3.28 -8.42
C PHE A 282 -1.73 3.61 -9.92
N LEU A 283 -2.74 3.24 -10.70
CA LEU A 283 -2.76 3.49 -12.15
C LEU A 283 -3.06 4.94 -12.49
N PHE A 284 -4.08 5.55 -11.85
CA PHE A 284 -4.68 6.82 -12.29
C PHE A 284 -4.32 8.04 -11.45
N ASN A 285 -3.56 7.89 -10.35
CA ASN A 285 -3.12 9.03 -9.57
C ASN A 285 -2.19 9.95 -10.37
N ARG A 286 -2.01 11.20 -9.91
CA ARG A 286 -1.11 12.20 -10.54
C ARG A 286 0.34 11.71 -10.68
N GLU A 287 0.82 10.93 -9.74
CA GLU A 287 2.14 10.26 -9.77
C GLU A 287 2.00 8.76 -10.14
N GLY A 288 0.82 8.35 -10.62
CA GLY A 288 0.51 6.97 -10.98
C GLY A 288 1.24 6.49 -12.24
N LEU A 289 1.19 5.17 -12.45
CA LEU A 289 1.93 4.52 -13.53
C LEU A 289 1.58 5.08 -14.91
N ILE A 290 0.29 5.25 -15.21
CA ILE A 290 -0.19 5.77 -16.50
C ILE A 290 0.32 7.21 -16.70
N THR A 291 0.20 8.05 -15.69
CA THR A 291 0.68 9.45 -15.75
C THR A 291 2.19 9.51 -15.93
N ALA A 292 2.94 8.67 -15.20
CA ALA A 292 4.40 8.58 -15.34
C ALA A 292 4.84 8.14 -16.74
N ILE A 293 4.16 7.13 -17.32
CA ILE A 293 4.41 6.68 -18.70
C ILE A 293 4.12 7.81 -19.68
N PHE A 294 2.98 8.48 -19.54
CA PHE A 294 2.59 9.59 -20.43
C PHE A 294 3.57 10.75 -20.37
N ILE A 295 3.98 11.18 -19.16
CA ILE A 295 4.98 12.23 -18.96
C ILE A 295 6.33 11.81 -19.57
N ARG A 296 6.77 10.56 -19.36
CA ARG A 296 8.03 10.04 -19.93
C ARG A 296 8.00 10.04 -21.47
N LEU A 297 6.89 9.60 -22.07
CA LEU A 297 6.73 9.62 -23.53
C LEU A 297 6.69 11.06 -24.08
N LYS A 298 6.02 11.98 -23.38
CA LYS A 298 5.98 13.39 -23.74
C LYS A 298 7.37 14.03 -23.68
N ARG A 299 8.10 13.86 -22.56
CA ARG A 299 9.47 14.38 -22.39
C ARG A 299 10.44 13.81 -23.43
N LYS A 300 10.37 12.49 -23.70
CA LYS A 300 11.18 11.87 -24.75
C LYS A 300 10.91 12.48 -26.11
N SER A 301 9.66 12.82 -26.37
CA SER A 301 9.23 13.45 -27.62
C SER A 301 9.64 14.92 -27.74
N GLU A 302 9.64 15.66 -26.62
CA GLU A 302 10.11 17.04 -26.53
C GLU A 302 11.63 17.08 -26.72
N LEU A 303 12.38 16.26 -25.99
CA LEU A 303 13.83 16.15 -26.13
C LEU A 303 14.26 15.83 -27.58
N LYS A 304 13.56 14.92 -28.27
CA LYS A 304 13.84 14.66 -29.68
C LYS A 304 13.57 15.88 -30.56
N SER A 305 12.52 16.65 -30.28
CA SER A 305 12.25 17.88 -31.02
C SER A 305 13.30 18.95 -30.78
N GLU A 306 13.79 19.09 -29.56
CA GLU A 306 14.89 19.99 -29.20
C GLU A 306 16.20 19.58 -29.87
N LEU A 307 16.60 18.30 -29.76
CA LEU A 307 17.80 17.79 -30.45
C LEU A 307 17.76 18.01 -31.98
N PHE A 308 16.60 17.78 -32.59
CA PHE A 308 16.42 17.99 -34.03
C PHE A 308 16.54 19.48 -34.41
N LEU A 309 15.96 20.35 -33.57
CA LEU A 309 16.03 21.80 -33.76
C LEU A 309 17.46 22.31 -33.56
N THR A 310 18.15 21.88 -32.54
CA THR A 310 19.55 22.22 -32.23
C THR A 310 20.47 21.76 -33.35
N HIS A 311 20.26 20.55 -33.88
CA HIS A 311 21.04 20.02 -34.99
C HIS A 311 20.87 20.91 -36.24
N ILE A 312 19.63 21.28 -36.60
CA ILE A 312 19.37 22.18 -37.73
C ILE A 312 19.99 23.56 -37.48
N GLY A 313 19.80 24.15 -36.29
CA GLY A 313 20.34 25.46 -35.95
C GLY A 313 21.86 25.53 -36.04
N ASN A 314 22.52 24.48 -35.53
CA ASN A 314 24.00 24.40 -35.53
C ASN A 314 24.63 24.23 -36.92
N HIS A 315 23.92 23.65 -37.88
CA HIS A 315 24.44 23.38 -39.22
C HIS A 315 23.86 24.32 -40.32
N SER A 316 22.81 25.09 -40.01
CA SER A 316 22.22 26.05 -40.96
C SER A 316 23.22 27.15 -41.36
N GLY A 317 23.36 27.40 -42.67
CA GLY A 317 24.26 28.39 -43.24
C GLY A 317 25.76 28.00 -43.26
N LYS A 318 26.13 26.77 -42.90
CA LYS A 318 27.50 26.26 -42.94
C LYS A 318 27.79 25.52 -44.25
N LYS A 319 29.10 25.27 -44.54
CA LYS A 319 29.51 24.58 -45.77
C LYS A 319 28.98 23.16 -45.91
N GLU A 320 28.69 22.49 -44.78
CA GLU A 320 28.23 21.11 -44.67
C GLU A 320 26.69 21.01 -44.60
N GLU A 321 25.93 22.14 -44.79
CA GLU A 321 24.47 22.25 -44.63
C GLU A 321 23.74 21.16 -45.41
N SER A 322 24.09 20.96 -46.69
CA SER A 322 23.42 19.98 -47.56
C SER A 322 23.61 18.54 -47.16
N GLU A 323 24.78 18.21 -46.53
CA GLU A 323 25.09 16.89 -46.07
C GLU A 323 24.47 16.59 -44.72
N GLU A 324 24.53 17.51 -43.77
CA GLU A 324 24.05 17.38 -42.42
C GLU A 324 22.50 17.51 -42.28
N LEU A 325 21.87 18.40 -43.08
CA LEU A 325 20.46 18.73 -42.99
C LEU A 325 19.59 18.13 -44.10
N GLY A 326 20.19 17.31 -44.98
CA GLY A 326 19.48 16.66 -46.08
C GLY A 326 18.36 15.74 -45.60
N LEU A 327 17.23 15.71 -46.34
CA LEU A 327 16.07 14.87 -45.98
C LEU A 327 16.41 13.38 -45.84
N GLY A 328 17.42 12.90 -46.56
CA GLY A 328 17.87 11.52 -46.52
C GLY A 328 19.06 11.25 -45.55
N SER A 329 19.92 12.26 -45.32
CA SER A 329 21.18 12.10 -44.56
C SER A 329 21.06 12.41 -43.08
N ILE A 330 20.16 13.30 -42.65
CA ILE A 330 19.99 13.73 -41.27
C ILE A 330 19.74 12.57 -40.29
N ARG A 331 19.13 11.48 -40.74
CA ARG A 331 18.91 10.27 -39.93
C ARG A 331 20.21 9.64 -39.48
N ASP A 332 21.25 9.66 -40.35
CA ASP A 332 22.55 9.00 -40.12
C ASP A 332 23.38 9.82 -39.13
N HIS A 333 23.33 11.15 -39.20
CA HIS A 333 23.94 12.10 -38.27
C HIS A 333 23.30 12.01 -36.86
N LEU A 334 22.00 11.98 -36.76
CA LEU A 334 21.26 11.84 -35.50
C LEU A 334 21.25 10.40 -34.99
N LYS A 335 21.68 9.42 -35.79
CA LYS A 335 21.59 7.97 -35.51
C LYS A 335 20.15 7.53 -35.17
N TRP A 336 19.16 8.09 -35.87
CA TRP A 336 17.75 7.80 -35.70
C TRP A 336 17.21 6.91 -36.81
N LYS A 337 16.08 6.22 -36.52
CA LYS A 337 15.33 5.52 -37.55
C LYS A 337 14.56 6.57 -38.40
N GLN A 338 14.39 6.29 -39.72
CA GLN A 338 13.66 7.20 -40.62
C GLN A 338 12.27 7.59 -40.09
N ALA A 339 11.50 6.64 -39.55
CA ALA A 339 10.20 6.90 -38.96
C ALA A 339 10.23 7.88 -37.75
N GLU A 340 11.37 7.94 -37.02
CA GLU A 340 11.55 8.90 -35.91
C GLU A 340 11.84 10.31 -36.45
N VAL A 341 12.64 10.40 -37.50
CA VAL A 341 12.91 11.66 -38.23
C VAL A 341 11.61 12.21 -38.77
N ASP A 342 10.86 11.40 -39.54
CA ASP A 342 9.60 11.83 -40.20
C ASP A 342 8.57 12.28 -39.15
N LYS A 343 8.45 11.56 -38.05
CA LYS A 343 7.54 11.91 -36.96
C LYS A 343 7.92 13.22 -36.27
N THR A 344 9.23 13.43 -36.03
CA THR A 344 9.72 14.65 -35.36
C THR A 344 9.67 15.84 -36.27
N ALA A 345 10.15 15.72 -37.50
CA ALA A 345 10.09 16.75 -38.52
C ALA A 345 8.63 17.15 -38.81
N GLY A 346 7.74 16.19 -39.04
CA GLY A 346 6.33 16.46 -39.30
C GLY A 346 5.62 17.19 -38.15
N ARG A 347 6.06 16.97 -36.89
CA ARG A 347 5.56 17.71 -35.73
C ARG A 347 6.08 19.16 -35.74
N LEU A 348 7.36 19.36 -35.96
CA LEU A 348 8.00 20.67 -35.98
C LEU A 348 7.49 21.54 -37.15
N ILE A 349 7.25 20.91 -38.31
CA ILE A 349 6.61 21.58 -39.47
C ILE A 349 5.19 22.02 -39.12
N ARG A 350 4.38 21.14 -38.52
CA ARG A 350 3.01 21.51 -38.09
C ARG A 350 2.98 22.63 -37.04
N LYS A 351 4.04 22.76 -36.25
CA LYS A 351 4.18 23.87 -35.28
C LYS A 351 4.76 25.15 -35.90
N GLY A 352 5.12 25.11 -37.17
CA GLY A 352 5.73 26.23 -37.88
C GLY A 352 7.13 26.60 -37.38
N ILE A 353 7.87 25.60 -36.83
CA ILE A 353 9.22 25.79 -36.27
C ILE A 353 10.29 25.50 -37.33
N ILE A 354 10.08 24.50 -38.15
CA ILE A 354 10.95 24.17 -39.30
C ILE A 354 10.14 24.12 -40.57
N ARG A 355 10.82 24.26 -41.68
CA ARG A 355 10.29 24.10 -43.06
C ARG A 355 11.18 23.18 -43.86
N VAL A 356 10.68 22.63 -44.95
CA VAL A 356 11.46 21.93 -45.95
C VAL A 356 11.78 22.91 -47.06
N ASP A 357 13.05 23.13 -47.31
CA ASP A 357 13.52 23.84 -48.49
C ASP A 357 13.59 22.81 -49.63
N THR A 358 12.65 22.95 -50.58
CA THR A 358 12.51 22.06 -51.75
C THR A 358 13.61 22.24 -52.77
N ASP A 359 14.21 23.44 -52.84
CA ASP A 359 15.25 23.74 -53.83
C ASP A 359 16.59 23.11 -53.42
N LYS A 360 16.87 23.13 -52.14
CA LYS A 360 18.06 22.53 -51.55
C LYS A 360 17.88 21.09 -51.03
N ASN A 361 16.62 20.63 -50.96
CA ASN A 361 16.21 19.34 -50.37
C ASN A 361 16.70 19.10 -48.93
N ILE A 362 16.58 20.13 -48.06
CA ILE A 362 17.03 20.16 -46.67
C ILE A 362 15.91 20.63 -45.73
N TYR A 363 16.09 20.34 -44.42
CA TYR A 363 15.31 20.99 -43.38
C TYR A 363 15.93 22.34 -43.02
N ASP A 364 15.10 23.41 -42.91
CA ASP A 364 15.53 24.77 -42.55
C ASP A 364 14.65 25.33 -41.42
N LEU A 365 15.20 26.28 -40.64
CA LEU A 365 14.49 26.97 -39.58
C LEU A 365 13.59 28.08 -40.13
N THR A 366 12.37 28.19 -39.59
CA THR A 366 11.54 29.41 -39.76
C THR A 366 12.05 30.52 -38.81
N GLU A 367 11.51 31.75 -38.92
CA GLU A 367 11.82 32.83 -37.97
C GLU A 367 11.50 32.39 -36.53
N ARG A 368 10.34 31.77 -36.32
CA ARG A 368 9.95 31.21 -35.04
C ARG A 368 10.87 30.05 -34.57
N GLY A 369 11.44 29.31 -35.52
CA GLY A 369 12.42 28.25 -35.23
C GLY A 369 13.75 28.83 -34.76
N ARG A 370 14.21 29.93 -35.31
CA ARG A 370 15.42 30.63 -34.91
C ARG A 370 15.30 31.24 -33.51
N GLU A 371 14.17 31.89 -33.21
CA GLU A 371 13.90 32.37 -31.86
C GLU A 371 13.97 31.22 -30.82
N LYS A 372 13.33 30.10 -31.14
CA LYS A 372 13.29 28.95 -30.26
C LYS A 372 14.64 28.24 -30.13
N PHE A 373 15.47 28.26 -31.13
CA PHE A 373 16.82 27.74 -31.09
C PHE A 373 17.71 28.57 -30.15
N VAL A 374 17.62 29.89 -30.21
CA VAL A 374 18.33 30.79 -29.27
C VAL A 374 17.88 30.58 -27.82
N GLU A 375 16.56 30.39 -27.57
CA GLU A 375 16.02 30.08 -26.24
C GLU A 375 16.54 28.77 -25.67
N ILE A 376 16.93 27.80 -26.49
CA ILE A 376 17.48 26.53 -26.07
C ILE A 376 18.99 26.60 -25.77
N GLU A 377 19.72 27.52 -26.41
CA GLU A 377 21.15 27.72 -26.19
C GLU A 377 21.48 28.59 -24.97
N GLU A 378 20.53 29.42 -24.50
CA GLU A 378 20.62 30.17 -23.24
C GLU A 378 20.30 29.26 -22.02
#